data_21c0460497cd6c68bbab811800910b9b
#
_entry.id   21c0460497cd6c68bbab811800910b9b
#
_cell.length_a   1.000
_cell.length_b   1.000
_cell.length_c   1.000
_cell.angle_alpha   90.00
_cell.angle_beta   90.00
_cell.angle_gamma   90.00
#
_symmetry.space_group_name_H-M   'P 1'
#
loop_
_entity.id
_entity.type
_entity.pdbx_description
1 polymer ?
#
loop_
_entity_poly.entity_id
_entity_poly.type
_entity_poly.pdbx_seq_one_letter_code
_entity_poly.pdbx_strand_id
1 'polypeptide(L)'
;MKNRLLLFLILFILIFTLFGCTFNKEQPKKETKKIKIENEKDTYIKYIQKLKKIKETSEDLPFTVEVKYEKMDDEVRYQVIIDNPTNNITDVKALAVHNKQTDDVFPSVGIFDKKVKLIPNKKPSGVILVGYIPYEGDIDNLDVEIKVLISYKIDNKSYTSYYVTKK
;
A
#
# COMPACT_ATOMS: atom_id res chain seq x y z
N MET A 1 21.12 53.26 45.63
CA MET A 1 21.36 52.63 44.30
C MET A 1 21.47 51.10 44.38
N LYS A 2 22.01 50.49 45.38
CA LYS A 2 22.15 49.03 45.54
C LYS A 2 20.82 48.25 45.48
N ASN A 3 19.75 48.74 46.07
CA ASN A 3 18.48 48.00 46.14
C ASN A 3 17.74 47.92 44.80
N ARG A 4 17.94 48.89 43.88
CA ARG A 4 17.32 48.86 42.56
C ARG A 4 18.00 47.85 41.63
N LEU A 5 19.32 47.66 41.76
CA LEU A 5 20.07 46.68 40.99
C LEU A 5 19.69 45.26 41.41
N LEU A 6 19.49 45.02 42.71
CA LEU A 6 19.07 43.70 43.24
C LEU A 6 17.66 43.34 42.74
N LEU A 7 16.74 44.31 42.68
CA LEU A 7 15.38 44.10 42.18
C LEU A 7 15.35 43.75 40.70
N PHE A 8 16.21 44.35 39.89
CA PHE A 8 16.35 44.04 38.46
C PHE A 8 16.96 42.63 38.27
N LEU A 9 17.89 42.22 39.10
CA LEU A 9 18.50 40.88 39.01
C LEU A 9 17.49 39.77 39.33
N ILE A 10 16.65 39.99 40.35
CA ILE A 10 15.59 39.04 40.75
C ILE A 10 14.51 38.94 39.66
N LEU A 11 14.13 40.09 39.07
CA LEU A 11 13.15 40.14 37.98
C LEU A 11 13.66 39.41 36.74
N PHE A 12 14.98 39.52 36.43
CA PHE A 12 15.60 38.86 35.30
C PHE A 12 15.64 37.33 35.47
N ILE A 13 15.91 36.85 36.67
CA ILE A 13 15.90 35.41 37.02
C ILE A 13 14.49 34.85 36.91
N LEU A 14 13.46 35.58 37.32
CA LEU A 14 12.05 35.18 37.26
C LEU A 14 11.55 35.02 35.83
N ILE A 15 12.03 35.86 34.91
CA ILE A 15 11.69 35.81 33.50
C ILE A 15 12.32 34.55 32.84
N PHE A 16 13.54 34.17 33.20
CA PHE A 16 14.19 32.99 32.66
C PHE A 16 13.56 31.66 33.13
N THR A 17 12.95 31.62 34.30
CA THR A 17 12.27 30.42 34.80
C THR A 17 10.91 30.18 34.14
N LEU A 18 10.27 31.22 33.55
CA LEU A 18 9.01 31.09 32.82
C LEU A 18 9.17 30.66 31.36
N PHE A 19 10.37 30.76 30.77
CA PHE A 19 10.66 30.31 29.41
C PHE A 19 11.25 28.90 29.32
N GLY A 20 11.46 28.22 30.46
CA GLY A 20 12.12 26.90 30.54
C GLY A 20 11.22 25.69 30.33
N CYS A 21 9.93 25.81 30.02
CA CYS A 21 9.01 24.66 29.95
C CYS A 21 8.20 24.55 28.67
N THR A 22 8.82 24.66 27.49
CA THR A 22 8.16 24.27 26.25
C THR A 22 9.11 23.67 25.19
N PHE A 23 10.05 22.83 25.63
CA PHE A 23 10.86 22.07 24.67
C PHE A 23 10.86 20.61 25.06
N ASN A 24 9.74 19.90 24.83
CA ASN A 24 9.73 18.44 24.69
C ASN A 24 8.32 17.97 24.31
N LYS A 25 7.92 18.17 23.05
CA LYS A 25 6.80 17.45 22.44
C LYS A 25 6.98 17.31 20.93
N GLU A 26 8.06 16.66 20.48
CA GLU A 26 8.14 16.19 19.09
C GLU A 26 8.90 14.85 18.98
N GLN A 27 8.46 13.82 19.70
CA GLN A 27 8.95 12.46 19.44
C GLN A 27 7.90 11.40 19.09
N PRO A 28 6.57 11.60 19.09
CA PRO A 28 5.66 10.53 18.69
C PRO A 28 5.60 10.28 17.16
N LYS A 29 5.96 11.27 16.32
CA LYS A 29 5.82 11.11 14.85
C LYS A 29 6.84 10.17 14.19
N LYS A 30 8.08 10.12 14.66
CA LYS A 30 9.11 9.25 14.07
C LYS A 30 8.92 7.78 14.45
N GLU A 31 8.60 7.49 15.70
CA GLU A 31 8.37 6.14 16.19
C GLU A 31 7.10 5.53 15.57
N THR A 32 6.00 6.27 15.58
CA THR A 32 4.74 5.84 14.97
C THR A 32 4.89 5.56 13.47
N LYS A 33 5.67 6.37 12.74
CA LYS A 33 5.93 6.15 11.32
C LYS A 33 6.80 4.90 11.09
N LYS A 34 7.81 4.67 11.93
CA LYS A 34 8.68 3.49 11.84
C LYS A 34 7.91 2.20 12.10
N ILE A 35 7.12 2.14 13.17
CA ILE A 35 6.25 1.00 13.52
C ILE A 35 5.23 0.73 12.40
N LYS A 36 4.66 1.78 11.79
CA LYS A 36 3.73 1.63 10.68
C LYS A 36 4.40 0.98 9.45
N ILE A 37 5.59 1.43 9.08
CA ILE A 37 6.34 0.87 7.94
C ILE A 37 6.73 -0.59 8.20
N GLU A 38 7.15 -0.94 9.40
CA GLU A 38 7.46 -2.33 9.78
C GLU A 38 6.23 -3.23 9.67
N ASN A 39 5.07 -2.80 10.17
CA ASN A 39 3.81 -3.55 10.05
C ASN A 39 3.34 -3.72 8.59
N GLU A 40 3.56 -2.72 7.75
CA GLU A 40 3.23 -2.78 6.33
C GLU A 40 4.16 -3.73 5.58
N LYS A 41 5.45 -3.74 5.90
CA LYS A 41 6.43 -4.69 5.39
C LYS A 41 6.08 -6.14 5.76
N ASP A 42 5.70 -6.39 7.00
CA ASP A 42 5.27 -7.72 7.45
C ASP A 42 4.01 -8.19 6.70
N THR A 43 3.07 -7.29 6.46
CA THR A 43 1.86 -7.57 5.66
C THR A 43 2.24 -7.95 4.23
N TYR A 44 3.14 -7.20 3.61
CA TYR A 44 3.65 -7.46 2.26
C TYR A 44 4.31 -8.84 2.16
N ILE A 45 5.21 -9.17 3.08
CA ILE A 45 5.88 -10.48 3.13
C ILE A 45 4.86 -11.62 3.29
N LYS A 46 3.90 -11.47 4.20
CA LYS A 46 2.82 -12.47 4.40
C LYS A 46 2.00 -12.69 3.13
N TYR A 47 1.72 -11.63 2.36
CA TYR A 47 0.96 -11.73 1.11
C TYR A 47 1.74 -12.46 0.03
N ILE A 48 3.03 -12.17 -0.13
CA ILE A 48 3.90 -12.91 -1.07
C ILE A 48 3.94 -14.38 -0.71
N GLN A 49 4.12 -14.72 0.58
CA GLN A 49 4.16 -16.11 1.02
C GLN A 49 2.84 -16.87 0.76
N LYS A 50 1.70 -16.20 0.91
CA LYS A 50 0.40 -16.78 0.56
C LYS A 50 0.27 -16.97 -0.95
N LEU A 51 0.59 -15.98 -1.77
CA LEU A 51 0.47 -16.05 -3.23
C LEU A 51 1.30 -17.18 -3.85
N LYS A 52 2.49 -17.45 -3.31
CA LYS A 52 3.32 -18.57 -3.78
C LYS A 52 2.59 -19.93 -3.73
N LYS A 53 1.66 -20.12 -2.79
CA LYS A 53 0.94 -21.38 -2.56
C LYS A 53 -0.37 -21.48 -3.34
N ILE A 54 -0.88 -20.38 -3.88
CA ILE A 54 -2.16 -20.35 -4.58
C ILE A 54 -2.00 -20.88 -6.00
N LYS A 55 -2.96 -21.71 -6.43
CA LYS A 55 -3.00 -22.31 -7.77
C LYS A 55 -4.24 -21.92 -8.57
N GLU A 56 -5.30 -21.50 -7.90
CA GLU A 56 -6.62 -21.28 -8.51
C GLU A 56 -7.21 -19.94 -8.06
N THR A 57 -8.08 -19.39 -8.89
CA THR A 57 -8.88 -18.22 -8.59
C THR A 57 -9.98 -18.59 -7.58
N SER A 58 -10.29 -17.66 -6.67
CA SER A 58 -11.43 -17.80 -5.75
C SER A 58 -12.75 -17.87 -6.52
N GLU A 59 -13.69 -18.71 -6.11
CA GLU A 59 -14.96 -18.94 -6.80
C GLU A 59 -15.83 -17.67 -6.85
N ASP A 60 -16.04 -17.00 -5.74
CA ASP A 60 -16.93 -15.84 -5.62
C ASP A 60 -16.13 -14.53 -5.44
N LEU A 61 -15.91 -13.82 -6.54
CA LEU A 61 -15.31 -12.49 -6.51
C LEU A 61 -16.40 -11.41 -6.54
N PRO A 62 -16.48 -10.52 -5.53
CA PRO A 62 -17.43 -9.41 -5.53
C PRO A 62 -16.99 -8.23 -6.41
N PHE A 63 -16.11 -8.45 -7.36
CA PHE A 63 -15.57 -7.51 -8.33
C PHE A 63 -14.99 -8.27 -9.53
N THR A 64 -14.76 -7.57 -10.62
CA THR A 64 -14.03 -8.13 -11.76
C THR A 64 -12.52 -7.93 -11.59
N VAL A 65 -11.74 -8.90 -12.08
CA VAL A 65 -10.28 -8.76 -12.22
C VAL A 65 -9.91 -9.06 -13.67
N GLU A 66 -9.25 -8.13 -14.32
CA GLU A 66 -8.76 -8.25 -15.70
C GLU A 66 -7.25 -7.99 -15.73
N VAL A 67 -6.52 -8.72 -16.56
CA VAL A 67 -5.09 -8.43 -16.81
C VAL A 67 -4.91 -8.04 -18.27
N LYS A 68 -4.34 -6.87 -18.50
CA LYS A 68 -3.96 -6.37 -19.83
C LYS A 68 -2.45 -6.37 -19.97
N TYR A 69 -1.98 -6.65 -21.18
CA TYR A 69 -0.57 -6.67 -21.50
C TYR A 69 -0.30 -5.71 -22.65
N GLU A 70 0.81 -5.02 -22.59
CA GLU A 70 1.28 -4.08 -23.61
C GLU A 70 2.77 -4.29 -23.83
N LYS A 71 3.17 -4.57 -25.08
CA LYS A 71 4.57 -4.73 -25.47
C LYS A 71 5.24 -3.35 -25.46
N MET A 72 6.35 -3.27 -24.75
CA MET A 72 7.33 -2.19 -24.79
C MET A 72 8.56 -2.66 -25.59
N ASP A 73 9.66 -1.93 -25.59
CA ASP A 73 10.85 -2.31 -26.37
C ASP A 73 11.45 -3.64 -25.88
N ASP A 74 11.91 -3.70 -24.64
CA ASP A 74 12.59 -4.83 -24.01
C ASP A 74 11.81 -5.47 -22.85
N GLU A 75 10.57 -5.03 -22.64
CA GLU A 75 9.71 -5.48 -21.56
C GLU A 75 8.22 -5.56 -22.00
N VAL A 76 7.41 -6.20 -21.18
CA VAL A 76 5.96 -6.18 -21.29
C VAL A 76 5.39 -5.51 -20.05
N ARG A 77 4.68 -4.40 -20.23
CA ARG A 77 3.87 -3.79 -19.20
C ARG A 77 2.60 -4.61 -18.99
N TYR A 78 2.28 -4.98 -17.78
CA TYR A 78 0.99 -5.54 -17.45
C TYR A 78 0.20 -4.66 -16.48
N GLN A 79 -1.11 -4.70 -16.60
CA GLN A 79 -2.04 -3.98 -15.75
C GLN A 79 -3.04 -4.96 -15.18
N VAL A 80 -3.11 -5.06 -13.84
CA VAL A 80 -4.18 -5.78 -13.15
C VAL A 80 -5.25 -4.76 -12.76
N ILE A 81 -6.42 -4.88 -13.36
CA ILE A 81 -7.56 -3.98 -13.17
C ILE A 81 -8.57 -4.69 -12.28
N ILE A 82 -8.84 -4.14 -11.10
CA ILE A 82 -9.86 -4.60 -10.15
C ILE A 82 -10.98 -3.57 -10.17
N ASP A 83 -12.14 -3.93 -10.73
CA ASP A 83 -13.24 -2.97 -10.94
C ASP A 83 -14.61 -3.66 -10.85
N ASN A 84 -15.69 -2.90 -11.14
CA ASN A 84 -17.07 -3.35 -11.13
C ASN A 84 -17.47 -4.08 -9.84
N PRO A 85 -17.30 -3.46 -8.67
CA PRO A 85 -17.69 -4.09 -7.41
C PRO A 85 -19.21 -4.26 -7.34
N THR A 86 -19.67 -5.39 -6.81
CA THR A 86 -21.09 -5.67 -6.57
C THR A 86 -21.58 -5.08 -5.24
N ASN A 87 -20.67 -4.77 -4.34
CA ASN A 87 -20.93 -4.23 -2.99
C ASN A 87 -20.03 -3.01 -2.72
N ASN A 88 -20.38 -2.23 -1.70
CA ASN A 88 -19.45 -1.24 -1.15
C ASN A 88 -18.30 -1.96 -0.45
N ILE A 89 -17.11 -1.86 -1.03
CA ILE A 89 -15.89 -2.51 -0.56
C ILE A 89 -14.97 -1.46 0.06
N THR A 90 -14.45 -1.72 1.23
CA THR A 90 -13.55 -0.82 1.96
C THR A 90 -12.25 -1.52 2.35
N ASP A 91 -11.26 -0.74 2.77
CA ASP A 91 -9.95 -1.23 3.23
C ASP A 91 -9.28 -2.17 2.21
N VAL A 92 -9.42 -1.89 0.91
CA VAL A 92 -8.84 -2.70 -0.15
C VAL A 92 -7.34 -2.66 -0.08
N LYS A 93 -6.73 -3.84 -0.03
CA LYS A 93 -5.30 -4.08 -0.19
C LYS A 93 -5.13 -5.14 -1.26
N ALA A 94 -4.25 -4.91 -2.22
CA ALA A 94 -3.96 -5.88 -3.26
C ALA A 94 -2.47 -5.96 -3.54
N LEU A 95 -2.02 -7.13 -3.92
CA LEU A 95 -0.65 -7.41 -4.35
C LEU A 95 -0.70 -8.36 -5.54
N ALA A 96 -0.03 -7.99 -6.62
CA ALA A 96 0.17 -8.83 -7.79
C ALA A 96 1.62 -9.33 -7.83
N VAL A 97 1.81 -10.57 -8.23
CA VAL A 97 3.11 -11.19 -8.48
C VAL A 97 3.06 -11.96 -9.80
N HIS A 98 4.18 -12.12 -10.45
CA HIS A 98 4.31 -12.98 -11.64
C HIS A 98 5.41 -14.03 -11.43
N ASN A 99 5.43 -15.06 -12.29
CA ASN A 99 6.37 -16.19 -12.20
C ASN A 99 7.71 -15.93 -12.90
N LYS A 100 7.91 -14.80 -13.57
CA LYS A 100 9.20 -14.43 -14.17
C LYS A 100 10.12 -13.84 -13.12
N GLN A 101 11.38 -14.19 -13.18
CA GLN A 101 12.38 -13.62 -12.27
C GLN A 101 12.65 -12.16 -12.65
N THR A 102 12.63 -11.27 -11.65
CA THR A 102 12.92 -9.86 -11.78
C THR A 102 13.42 -9.32 -10.44
N ASP A 103 14.22 -8.26 -10.49
CA ASP A 103 14.66 -7.50 -9.32
C ASP A 103 13.68 -6.39 -8.93
N ASP A 104 12.62 -6.21 -9.69
CA ASP A 104 11.62 -5.19 -9.47
C ASP A 104 10.74 -5.44 -8.24
N VAL A 105 10.25 -4.32 -7.71
CA VAL A 105 9.23 -4.34 -6.65
C VAL A 105 7.89 -4.72 -7.26
N PHE A 106 7.22 -5.73 -6.71
CA PHE A 106 5.89 -6.12 -7.15
C PHE A 106 4.86 -5.02 -6.91
N PRO A 107 3.94 -4.76 -7.87
CA PRO A 107 2.90 -3.75 -7.71
C PRO A 107 1.97 -4.10 -6.56
N SER A 108 1.61 -3.08 -5.78
CA SER A 108 0.71 -3.22 -4.63
C SER A 108 -0.20 -2.00 -4.47
N VAL A 109 -1.33 -2.17 -3.80
CA VAL A 109 -2.25 -1.09 -3.45
C VAL A 109 -2.74 -1.24 -2.02
N GLY A 110 -2.88 -0.14 -1.31
CA GLY A 110 -3.39 -0.09 0.06
C GLY A 110 -2.47 -0.73 1.12
N ILE A 111 -1.33 -1.31 0.73
CA ILE A 111 -0.34 -1.88 1.66
C ILE A 111 0.54 -0.78 2.24
N PHE A 112 1.04 0.11 1.38
CA PHE A 112 1.87 1.26 1.75
C PHE A 112 1.15 2.60 1.58
N ASP A 113 -0.06 2.57 0.99
CA ASP A 113 -0.85 3.73 0.64
C ASP A 113 -2.00 3.97 1.62
N LYS A 114 -2.81 4.98 1.29
CA LYS A 114 -4.07 5.25 1.98
C LYS A 114 -5.07 4.12 1.70
N LYS A 115 -6.02 3.94 2.62
CA LYS A 115 -7.14 2.99 2.44
C LYS A 115 -7.90 3.27 1.16
N VAL A 116 -8.06 2.24 0.35
CA VAL A 116 -8.79 2.28 -0.93
C VAL A 116 -10.20 1.76 -0.73
N LYS A 117 -11.15 2.31 -1.50
CA LYS A 117 -12.56 1.90 -1.53
C LYS A 117 -12.99 1.64 -2.96
N LEU A 118 -13.81 0.61 -3.16
CA LEU A 118 -14.51 0.36 -4.40
C LEU A 118 -16.02 0.52 -4.16
N ILE A 119 -16.68 1.30 -5.02
CA ILE A 119 -18.10 1.65 -4.85
C ILE A 119 -18.84 1.30 -6.16
N PRO A 120 -19.93 0.50 -6.09
CA PRO A 120 -20.71 0.15 -7.27
C PRO A 120 -21.17 1.40 -8.04
N ASN A 121 -21.16 1.30 -9.37
CA ASN A 121 -21.63 2.35 -10.29
C ASN A 121 -20.91 3.72 -10.19
N LYS A 122 -19.85 3.82 -9.41
CA LYS A 122 -19.02 5.03 -9.32
C LYS A 122 -17.84 4.92 -10.29
N LYS A 123 -17.68 5.87 -11.20
CA LYS A 123 -16.52 5.93 -12.11
C LYS A 123 -15.67 7.18 -11.83
N PRO A 124 -14.33 7.08 -11.75
CA PRO A 124 -13.58 5.83 -11.68
C PRO A 124 -13.67 5.22 -10.27
N SER A 125 -13.90 3.91 -10.18
CA SER A 125 -13.92 3.19 -8.90
C SER A 125 -12.89 2.07 -8.82
N GLY A 126 -12.23 1.77 -9.94
CA GLY A 126 -11.28 0.68 -10.06
C GLY A 126 -9.92 0.96 -9.42
N VAL A 127 -9.20 -0.12 -9.16
CA VAL A 127 -7.79 -0.14 -8.77
C VAL A 127 -7.00 -0.73 -9.92
N ILE A 128 -5.89 -0.10 -10.28
CA ILE A 128 -4.97 -0.60 -11.30
C ILE A 128 -3.60 -0.81 -10.66
N LEU A 129 -3.10 -2.04 -10.72
CA LEU A 129 -1.73 -2.37 -10.39
C LEU A 129 -0.94 -2.45 -11.69
N VAL A 130 0.18 -1.76 -11.79
CA VAL A 130 1.03 -1.75 -12.98
C VAL A 130 2.35 -2.40 -12.64
N GLY A 131 2.80 -3.34 -13.46
CA GLY A 131 4.10 -3.97 -13.35
C GLY A 131 4.71 -4.26 -14.71
N TYR A 132 5.96 -4.67 -14.71
CA TYR A 132 6.77 -4.88 -15.88
C TYR A 132 7.42 -6.27 -15.83
N ILE A 133 7.53 -6.89 -17.00
CA ILE A 133 8.14 -8.22 -17.16
C ILE A 133 9.22 -8.05 -18.22
N PRO A 134 10.52 -8.27 -17.91
CA PRO A 134 11.57 -8.30 -18.90
C PRO A 134 11.27 -9.35 -19.96
N TYR A 135 11.10 -8.94 -21.23
CA TYR A 135 10.73 -9.83 -22.32
C TYR A 135 10.98 -9.20 -23.69
N GLU A 136 11.89 -9.76 -24.46
CA GLU A 136 12.24 -9.26 -25.80
C GLU A 136 11.47 -9.95 -26.95
N GLY A 137 10.72 -11.01 -26.64
CA GLY A 137 9.98 -11.80 -27.65
C GLY A 137 8.66 -11.13 -28.09
N ASP A 138 7.96 -11.86 -28.97
CA ASP A 138 6.60 -11.49 -29.38
C ASP A 138 5.63 -11.69 -28.21
N ILE A 139 4.79 -10.70 -27.97
CA ILE A 139 3.81 -10.71 -26.87
C ILE A 139 2.83 -11.89 -26.96
N ASP A 140 2.57 -12.40 -28.16
CA ASP A 140 1.69 -13.55 -28.35
C ASP A 140 2.32 -14.84 -27.84
N ASN A 141 3.64 -14.90 -27.73
CA ASN A 141 4.40 -16.02 -27.18
C ASN A 141 4.79 -15.84 -25.72
N LEU A 142 4.28 -14.79 -25.05
CA LEU A 142 4.55 -14.54 -23.64
C LEU A 142 3.90 -15.63 -22.77
N ASP A 143 4.68 -16.48 -22.16
CA ASP A 143 4.23 -17.42 -21.13
C ASP A 143 4.45 -16.83 -19.75
N VAL A 144 3.40 -16.32 -19.13
CA VAL A 144 3.45 -15.72 -17.79
C VAL A 144 2.24 -16.12 -16.96
N GLU A 145 2.48 -16.46 -15.70
CA GLU A 145 1.45 -16.62 -14.68
C GLU A 145 1.44 -15.38 -13.77
N ILE A 146 0.29 -14.73 -13.63
CA ILE A 146 0.08 -13.64 -12.67
C ILE A 146 -0.87 -14.12 -11.59
N LYS A 147 -0.48 -13.88 -10.34
CA LYS A 147 -1.27 -14.17 -9.14
C LYS A 147 -1.54 -12.87 -8.39
N VAL A 148 -2.78 -12.67 -7.99
CA VAL A 148 -3.23 -11.49 -7.25
C VAL A 148 -3.89 -11.91 -5.95
N LEU A 149 -3.46 -11.32 -4.84
CA LEU A 149 -4.15 -11.40 -3.55
C LEU A 149 -4.88 -10.09 -3.33
N ILE A 150 -6.15 -10.16 -2.98
CA ILE A 150 -6.99 -8.99 -2.70
C ILE A 150 -7.63 -9.20 -1.32
N SER A 151 -7.28 -8.34 -0.37
CA SER A 151 -7.87 -8.31 0.97
C SER A 151 -8.75 -7.08 1.08
N TYR A 152 -9.96 -7.24 1.62
CA TYR A 152 -10.96 -6.18 1.63
C TYR A 152 -11.99 -6.40 2.74
N LYS A 153 -12.88 -5.41 2.92
CA LYS A 153 -14.02 -5.51 3.83
C LYS A 153 -15.33 -5.21 3.11
N ILE A 154 -16.36 -6.00 3.44
CA ILE A 154 -17.77 -5.75 3.14
C ILE A 154 -18.50 -5.77 4.48
N ASP A 155 -19.27 -4.73 4.79
CA ASP A 155 -20.03 -4.59 6.05
C ASP A 155 -19.18 -4.87 7.31
N ASN A 156 -17.95 -4.30 7.32
CA ASN A 156 -16.93 -4.47 8.35
C ASN A 156 -16.38 -5.90 8.54
N LYS A 157 -16.82 -6.87 7.76
CA LYS A 157 -16.24 -8.22 7.73
C LYS A 157 -15.06 -8.27 6.76
N SER A 158 -13.98 -8.92 7.18
CA SER A 158 -12.75 -9.05 6.38
C SER A 158 -12.80 -10.29 5.50
N TYR A 159 -12.39 -10.11 4.25
CA TYR A 159 -12.31 -11.16 3.24
C TYR A 159 -10.92 -11.15 2.58
N THR A 160 -10.55 -12.28 2.00
CA THR A 160 -9.37 -12.40 1.15
C THR A 160 -9.74 -13.26 -0.04
N SER A 161 -9.49 -12.75 -1.23
CA SER A 161 -9.70 -13.46 -2.50
C SER A 161 -8.42 -13.52 -3.29
N TYR A 162 -8.33 -14.48 -4.18
CA TYR A 162 -7.19 -14.72 -5.04
C TYR A 162 -7.64 -14.75 -6.50
N TYR A 163 -6.78 -14.26 -7.38
CA TYR A 163 -6.98 -14.35 -8.80
C TYR A 163 -5.70 -14.89 -9.43
N VAL A 164 -5.84 -15.86 -10.31
CA VAL A 164 -4.73 -16.48 -11.03
C VAL A 164 -5.06 -16.49 -12.52
N THR A 165 -4.14 -16.02 -13.34
CA THR A 165 -4.27 -16.05 -14.78
C THR A 165 -2.95 -16.45 -15.42
N LYS A 166 -3.05 -17.09 -16.59
CA LYS A 166 -1.91 -17.43 -17.44
C LYS A 166 -2.14 -16.84 -18.81
N LYS A 167 -1.05 -16.33 -19.37
CA LYS A 167 -0.99 -15.89 -20.76
C LYS A 167 -0.01 -16.81 -21.49
#